data_e1a7fc2459512a5adf73d05327db7347
#
_entry.id   e1a7fc2459512a5adf73d05327db7347
#
_cell.length_a   1.000
_cell.length_b   1.000
_cell.length_c   1.000
_cell.angle_alpha   90.00
_cell.angle_beta   90.00
_cell.angle_gamma   90.00
#
_symmetry.space_group_name_H-M   'P 1'
#
loop_
_entity.id
_entity.type
_entity.pdbx_description
1 polymer ?
#
loop_
_entity_poly.entity_id
_entity_poly.type
_entity_poly.pdbx_seq_one_letter_code
_entity_poly.pdbx_strand_id
1 'polypeptide(L)'
;MNNSFINFLYCDKKGGVVLTQTMEIKQEIKRLNKQFLQSSDFIVKEIEWNQDEKVIICYYSSLVNKNEVDRNLFFLKQISKTSVKTKENNKQENTDVQNGEKSESNNNSGNIISEKSENRNIFAYDDSVTITTEQYDEKKLINYVCDGETIIILLQSRKMIRLSSPEFVHGTPDEPENEQILRGSHEGFVESFDVNISLIRKRIRNNKLVVKKIILGKNTRSVIYYYYVDDLVDKEALKTVENRLNAIDIDEVYSIGQLNDNLDDQVWSPFPQLLSTERPDRVTANILEGKIAIMTDLSPTALIGPVTFFTFYQTPDDFNSRVLVGTFYRLLRGFSLLSAIFLPAFYIAIISFHFEVLPLELANKIKTDINQIPYRPLIEAMIMELTIELIREASVRLPKSIGQTIGIVGGLVIGDAIVSAGLVSNLMVIVVAFTAISSFVVPSVELNSTIRLLRFPFMFLASLFGFYGIVIGTFILVVHLLNLSSLKRPYFSPIVPFDPKGISKIFLRKPNYKTKKQVTSFSPQKDDKA
;
A
#
# COMPACT_ATOMS: atom_id res chain seq x y z
N MET A 1 -48.12 7.02 21.67
CA MET A 1 -48.86 5.78 21.95
C MET A 1 -47.96 4.59 21.64
N ASN A 2 -47.73 3.87 22.63
CA ASN A 2 -47.38 2.48 22.91
C ASN A 2 -45.89 2.12 23.05
N ASN A 3 -45.28 2.63 24.15
CA ASN A 3 -44.10 1.96 24.76
C ASN A 3 -44.45 1.24 26.10
N SER A 4 -45.72 1.14 26.45
CA SER A 4 -46.19 0.54 27.72
C SER A 4 -46.72 -0.90 27.57
N PHE A 5 -46.77 -1.48 26.36
CA PHE A 5 -47.32 -2.82 26.15
C PHE A 5 -46.30 -3.97 26.14
N ILE A 6 -45.01 -3.68 26.11
CA ILE A 6 -43.93 -4.71 26.08
C ILE A 6 -43.49 -5.15 27.50
N ASN A 7 -43.83 -4.39 28.54
CA ASN A 7 -43.42 -4.67 29.91
C ASN A 7 -44.34 -5.62 30.69
N PHE A 8 -45.39 -6.20 30.10
CA PHE A 8 -46.37 -6.96 30.85
C PHE A 8 -46.38 -8.49 30.59
N LEU A 9 -45.51 -9.04 29.78
CA LEU A 9 -45.57 -10.43 29.35
C LEU A 9 -44.39 -11.36 29.77
N TYR A 10 -43.45 -10.92 30.61
CA TYR A 10 -42.41 -11.84 31.07
C TYR A 10 -42.06 -11.65 32.54
N CYS A 11 -42.80 -12.32 33.38
CA CYS A 11 -42.48 -12.56 34.77
C CYS A 11 -42.02 -14.02 34.92
N ASP A 12 -40.82 -14.33 34.39
CA ASP A 12 -40.08 -15.54 34.76
C ASP A 12 -38.65 -15.14 35.09
N LYS A 13 -38.27 -15.22 36.37
CA LYS A 13 -37.03 -14.65 36.94
C LYS A 13 -35.74 -15.19 36.28
N LYS A 14 -35.77 -16.31 35.60
CA LYS A 14 -34.62 -16.87 34.87
C LYS A 14 -34.60 -16.44 33.39
N GLY A 15 -35.74 -16.34 32.75
CA GLY A 15 -35.83 -15.93 31.34
C GLY A 15 -35.55 -14.44 31.12
N GLY A 16 -35.93 -13.58 32.06
CA GLY A 16 -35.72 -12.14 31.97
C GLY A 16 -34.25 -11.71 32.05
N VAL A 17 -33.43 -12.39 32.84
CA VAL A 17 -31.98 -12.12 32.96
C VAL A 17 -31.24 -12.53 31.68
N VAL A 18 -31.60 -13.64 31.04
CA VAL A 18 -30.99 -14.12 29.79
C VAL A 18 -31.33 -13.23 28.61
N LEU A 19 -32.57 -12.73 28.53
CA LEU A 19 -32.99 -11.83 27.44
C LEU A 19 -32.36 -10.45 27.53
N THR A 20 -32.23 -9.87 28.72
CA THR A 20 -31.52 -8.60 28.91
C THR A 20 -30.03 -8.71 28.59
N GLN A 21 -29.39 -9.77 29.01
CA GLN A 21 -27.98 -10.05 28.75
C GLN A 21 -27.69 -10.22 27.24
N THR A 22 -28.55 -10.91 26.52
CA THR A 22 -28.42 -11.08 25.06
C THR A 22 -28.63 -9.74 24.32
N MET A 23 -29.50 -8.86 24.81
CA MET A 23 -29.66 -7.52 24.24
C MET A 23 -28.45 -6.61 24.49
N GLU A 24 -27.89 -6.62 25.69
CA GLU A 24 -26.69 -5.85 26.03
C GLU A 24 -25.49 -6.30 25.20
N ILE A 25 -25.28 -7.60 25.04
CA ILE A 25 -24.22 -8.16 24.17
C ILE A 25 -24.37 -7.70 22.74
N LYS A 26 -25.56 -7.78 22.16
CA LYS A 26 -25.82 -7.32 20.78
C LYS A 26 -25.60 -5.82 20.61
N GLN A 27 -25.93 -5.02 21.60
CA GLN A 27 -25.67 -3.57 21.57
C GLN A 27 -24.17 -3.27 21.62
N GLU A 28 -23.42 -3.98 22.50
CA GLU A 28 -21.98 -3.77 22.61
C GLU A 28 -21.23 -4.27 21.36
N ILE A 29 -21.61 -5.40 20.77
CA ILE A 29 -21.10 -5.87 19.47
C ILE A 29 -21.34 -4.82 18.37
N LYS A 30 -22.53 -4.22 18.33
CA LYS A 30 -22.84 -3.18 17.34
C LYS A 30 -22.03 -1.92 17.58
N ARG A 31 -21.79 -1.57 18.84
CA ARG A 31 -20.96 -0.43 19.26
C ARG A 31 -19.51 -0.64 18.84
N LEU A 32 -18.93 -1.81 19.17
CA LEU A 32 -17.55 -2.16 18.79
C LEU A 32 -17.38 -2.18 17.28
N ASN A 33 -18.30 -2.79 16.54
CA ASN A 33 -18.26 -2.77 15.07
C ASN A 33 -18.27 -1.34 14.51
N LYS A 34 -19.05 -0.45 15.09
CA LYS A 34 -19.09 0.96 14.69
C LYS A 34 -17.76 1.67 15.02
N GLN A 35 -17.18 1.37 16.18
CA GLN A 35 -15.93 1.96 16.65
C GLN A 35 -14.71 1.55 15.83
N PHE A 36 -14.71 0.32 15.30
CA PHE A 36 -13.72 -0.20 14.38
C PHE A 36 -14.13 -0.06 12.91
N LEU A 37 -15.07 0.87 12.62
CA LEU A 37 -15.50 1.30 11.29
C LEU A 37 -15.93 0.15 10.36
N GLN A 38 -16.44 -0.94 10.93
CA GLN A 38 -16.84 -2.14 10.20
C GLN A 38 -15.72 -2.67 9.27
N SER A 39 -14.49 -2.60 9.72
CA SER A 39 -13.34 -3.12 8.97
C SER A 39 -13.50 -4.63 8.74
N SER A 40 -13.22 -5.11 7.52
CA SER A 40 -13.47 -6.51 7.13
C SER A 40 -12.60 -7.52 7.86
N ASP A 41 -11.46 -7.10 8.40
CA ASP A 41 -10.55 -7.93 9.17
C ASP A 41 -10.77 -7.83 10.69
N PHE A 42 -11.66 -6.95 11.16
CA PHE A 42 -12.04 -6.89 12.57
C PHE A 42 -13.10 -7.94 12.87
N ILE A 43 -12.78 -8.82 13.81
CA ILE A 43 -13.67 -9.87 14.26
C ILE A 43 -14.17 -9.55 15.64
N VAL A 44 -15.49 -9.50 15.81
CA VAL A 44 -16.16 -9.46 17.11
C VAL A 44 -17.24 -10.54 17.14
N LYS A 45 -17.16 -11.44 18.14
CA LYS A 45 -18.06 -12.58 18.27
C LYS A 45 -18.51 -12.76 19.71
N GLU A 46 -19.73 -13.28 19.86
CA GLU A 46 -20.25 -13.80 21.11
C GLU A 46 -19.77 -15.24 21.30
N ILE A 47 -19.25 -15.55 22.49
CA ILE A 47 -18.81 -16.91 22.85
C ILE A 47 -19.43 -17.28 24.19
N GLU A 48 -19.91 -18.52 24.30
CA GLU A 48 -20.33 -19.09 25.58
C GLU A 48 -19.11 -19.40 26.44
N TRP A 49 -19.04 -18.75 27.61
CA TRP A 49 -17.93 -18.90 28.54
C TRP A 49 -18.18 -20.03 29.54
N ASN A 50 -19.34 -20.00 30.22
CA ASN A 50 -19.88 -21.02 31.13
C ASN A 50 -21.35 -21.30 30.80
N GLN A 51 -21.99 -22.24 31.54
CA GLN A 51 -23.38 -22.64 31.29
C GLN A 51 -24.39 -21.48 31.24
N ASP A 52 -24.08 -20.35 31.94
CA ASP A 52 -24.96 -19.18 32.01
C ASP A 52 -24.28 -17.83 31.66
N GLU A 53 -23.00 -17.83 31.29
CA GLU A 53 -22.25 -16.59 31.02
C GLU A 53 -21.76 -16.54 29.57
N LYS A 54 -22.11 -15.46 28.89
CA LYS A 54 -21.66 -15.16 27.53
C LYS A 54 -20.70 -13.99 27.54
N VAL A 55 -19.65 -14.09 26.76
CA VAL A 55 -18.58 -13.07 26.66
C VAL A 55 -18.40 -12.62 25.20
N ILE A 56 -17.85 -11.43 25.03
CA ILE A 56 -17.50 -10.90 23.70
C ILE A 56 -16.00 -11.07 23.52
N ILE A 57 -15.60 -11.64 22.39
CA ILE A 57 -14.21 -11.65 21.93
C ILE A 57 -14.04 -10.70 20.77
N CYS A 58 -12.96 -9.93 20.76
CA CYS A 58 -12.62 -9.04 19.66
C CYS A 58 -11.11 -9.04 19.37
N TYR A 59 -10.76 -9.04 18.09
CA TYR A 59 -9.39 -9.02 17.58
C TYR A 59 -9.34 -8.69 16.09
N TYR A 60 -8.17 -8.33 15.57
CA TYR A 60 -7.92 -8.28 14.13
C TYR A 60 -7.43 -9.64 13.63
N SER A 61 -8.16 -10.25 12.68
CA SER A 61 -7.81 -11.57 12.13
C SER A 61 -6.48 -11.58 11.39
N SER A 62 -6.02 -10.44 10.96
CA SER A 62 -4.75 -10.24 10.25
C SER A 62 -3.54 -10.08 11.16
N LEU A 63 -3.74 -9.88 12.48
CA LEU A 63 -2.67 -9.66 13.45
C LEU A 63 -2.52 -10.79 14.47
N VAL A 64 -3.43 -11.77 14.45
CA VAL A 64 -3.55 -12.78 15.49
C VAL A 64 -3.56 -14.18 14.89
N ASN A 65 -2.84 -15.11 15.54
CA ASN A 65 -2.90 -16.54 15.21
C ASN A 65 -4.24 -17.14 15.63
N LYS A 66 -5.11 -17.44 14.68
CA LYS A 66 -6.43 -18.01 14.93
C LYS A 66 -6.37 -19.34 15.72
N ASN A 67 -5.38 -20.18 15.40
CA ASN A 67 -5.21 -21.46 16.09
C ASN A 67 -4.79 -21.30 17.55
N GLU A 68 -3.94 -20.31 17.82
CA GLU A 68 -3.56 -19.96 19.20
C GLU A 68 -4.72 -19.35 19.97
N VAL A 69 -5.50 -18.48 19.34
CA VAL A 69 -6.70 -17.91 19.95
C VAL A 69 -7.67 -19.00 20.35
N ASP A 70 -7.98 -19.93 19.46
CA ASP A 70 -8.90 -21.03 19.72
C ASP A 70 -8.36 -21.98 20.81
N ARG A 71 -7.07 -22.27 20.81
CA ARG A 71 -6.40 -23.06 21.85
C ARG A 71 -6.45 -22.36 23.21
N ASN A 72 -6.15 -21.09 23.26
CA ASN A 72 -6.16 -20.29 24.49
C ASN A 72 -7.58 -20.10 25.03
N LEU A 73 -8.56 -19.93 24.16
CA LEU A 73 -9.98 -19.89 24.54
C LEU A 73 -10.45 -21.21 25.14
N PHE A 74 -10.08 -22.33 24.52
CA PHE A 74 -10.42 -23.67 25.04
C PHE A 74 -9.82 -23.88 26.42
N PHE A 75 -8.56 -23.48 26.62
CA PHE A 75 -7.84 -23.59 27.88
C PHE A 75 -8.47 -22.73 28.99
N LEU A 76 -8.78 -21.48 28.70
CA LEU A 76 -9.47 -20.58 29.61
C LEU A 76 -10.86 -21.11 30.05
N LYS A 77 -11.59 -21.70 29.12
CA LYS A 77 -12.88 -22.36 29.40
C LYS A 77 -12.72 -23.55 30.36
N GLN A 78 -11.64 -24.32 30.27
CA GLN A 78 -11.37 -25.43 31.19
C GLN A 78 -11.05 -24.92 32.62
N ILE A 79 -10.19 -23.89 32.72
CA ILE A 79 -9.84 -23.29 34.03
C ILE A 79 -11.10 -22.74 34.72
N SER A 80 -11.96 -22.05 33.99
CA SER A 80 -13.20 -21.48 34.54
C SER A 80 -14.15 -22.56 35.06
N LYS A 81 -14.24 -23.72 34.37
CA LYS A 81 -15.04 -24.88 34.84
C LYS A 81 -14.48 -25.54 36.07
N THR A 82 -13.16 -25.61 36.19
CA THR A 82 -12.50 -26.26 37.35
C THR A 82 -12.64 -25.39 38.62
N SER A 83 -12.52 -24.06 38.47
CA SER A 83 -12.68 -23.12 39.58
C SER A 83 -14.12 -23.05 40.14
N VAL A 84 -15.13 -23.33 39.32
CA VAL A 84 -16.54 -23.42 39.76
C VAL A 84 -16.76 -24.70 40.55
N LYS A 85 -16.23 -25.86 40.12
CA LYS A 85 -16.33 -27.14 40.84
C LYS A 85 -15.66 -27.09 42.22
N THR A 86 -14.52 -26.42 42.33
CA THR A 86 -13.81 -26.28 43.62
C THR A 86 -14.60 -25.40 44.60
N LYS A 87 -15.35 -24.40 44.13
CA LYS A 87 -16.22 -23.57 44.97
C LYS A 87 -17.50 -24.31 45.40
N GLU A 88 -18.03 -25.20 44.60
CA GLU A 88 -19.17 -26.05 44.98
C GLU A 88 -18.77 -27.12 45.99
N ASN A 89 -17.62 -27.77 45.85
CA ASN A 89 -17.10 -28.75 46.80
C ASN A 89 -16.75 -28.08 48.14
N ASN A 90 -16.14 -26.89 48.16
CA ASN A 90 -15.89 -26.16 49.41
C ASN A 90 -17.16 -25.63 50.13
N LYS A 91 -18.29 -25.51 49.43
CA LYS A 91 -19.59 -25.20 50.05
C LYS A 91 -20.23 -26.42 50.69
N GLN A 92 -19.97 -27.63 50.20
CA GLN A 92 -20.45 -28.89 50.81
C GLN A 92 -19.58 -29.33 51.98
N GLU A 93 -18.28 -29.09 51.98
CA GLU A 93 -17.41 -29.44 53.13
C GLU A 93 -17.56 -28.52 54.34
N ASN A 94 -18.06 -27.30 54.21
CA ASN A 94 -18.29 -26.40 55.34
C ASN A 94 -19.60 -26.65 56.10
N THR A 95 -20.38 -27.67 55.72
CA THR A 95 -21.57 -28.09 56.45
C THR A 95 -21.34 -29.31 57.36
N ASP A 96 -20.18 -30.02 57.28
CA ASP A 96 -19.96 -31.29 57.99
C ASP A 96 -18.74 -31.34 58.93
N VAL A 97 -18.05 -30.24 59.24
CA VAL A 97 -16.91 -30.24 60.18
C VAL A 97 -17.14 -29.32 61.37
N GLN A 98 -17.98 -29.76 62.28
CA GLN A 98 -17.77 -29.60 63.72
C GLN A 98 -17.52 -31.01 64.27
N ASN A 99 -16.26 -31.39 64.36
CA ASN A 99 -15.63 -32.22 65.39
C ASN A 99 -14.37 -32.91 64.82
N GLY A 100 -13.25 -32.71 65.52
CA GLY A 100 -12.21 -33.74 65.65
C GLY A 100 -10.88 -33.48 64.92
N GLU A 101 -9.95 -33.06 65.75
CA GLU A 101 -8.53 -33.48 65.79
C GLU A 101 -7.53 -33.31 64.69
N LYS A 102 -6.42 -32.76 65.11
CA LYS A 102 -5.15 -32.54 64.43
C LYS A 102 -4.51 -33.82 63.84
N SER A 103 -4.00 -33.79 62.65
CA SER A 103 -2.78 -34.52 62.32
C SER A 103 -2.06 -33.82 61.13
N GLU A 104 -0.79 -33.60 61.35
CA GLU A 104 0.19 -33.10 60.40
C GLU A 104 0.47 -34.12 59.30
N SER A 105 0.55 -33.71 58.05
CA SER A 105 1.43 -34.33 57.05
C SER A 105 1.67 -33.46 55.84
N ASN A 106 2.91 -33.15 55.67
CA ASN A 106 3.75 -32.75 54.53
C ASN A 106 3.17 -32.50 53.17
N ASN A 107 3.49 -31.30 52.79
CA ASN A 107 3.68 -30.61 51.51
C ASN A 107 4.33 -31.37 50.37
N ASN A 108 3.79 -31.15 49.16
CA ASN A 108 4.54 -30.63 48.03
C ASN A 108 3.53 -30.10 47.00
N SER A 109 3.42 -28.83 46.89
CA SER A 109 2.72 -28.14 45.80
C SER A 109 3.40 -26.82 45.48
N GLY A 110 3.66 -26.67 44.20
CA GLY A 110 4.46 -25.67 43.56
C GLY A 110 4.21 -24.22 43.95
N ASN A 111 5.28 -23.51 43.92
CA ASN A 111 5.42 -22.10 44.24
C ASN A 111 4.45 -21.22 43.44
N ILE A 112 3.49 -20.66 44.17
CA ILE A 112 2.75 -19.47 43.75
C ILE A 112 3.53 -18.27 44.31
N ILE A 113 4.24 -17.57 43.43
CA ILE A 113 4.89 -16.30 43.78
C ILE A 113 3.78 -15.23 43.80
N SER A 114 3.37 -14.83 44.99
CA SER A 114 2.51 -13.66 45.19
C SER A 114 3.39 -12.44 45.41
N GLU A 115 3.72 -11.68 44.38
CA GLU A 115 4.16 -10.30 44.55
C GLU A 115 2.95 -9.36 44.55
N LYS A 116 2.79 -8.64 45.64
CA LYS A 116 1.86 -7.54 45.82
C LYS A 116 2.30 -6.37 44.95
N SER A 117 1.65 -6.17 43.82
CA SER A 117 1.55 -4.86 43.17
C SER A 117 0.21 -4.74 42.43
N GLU A 118 -0.56 -3.79 42.88
CA GLU A 118 -1.75 -3.17 42.31
C GLU A 118 -2.51 -3.94 41.21
N ASN A 119 -3.59 -4.63 41.58
CA ASN A 119 -4.76 -5.04 40.76
C ASN A 119 -4.51 -5.73 39.39
N ARG A 120 -3.41 -6.46 39.21
CA ARG A 120 -3.18 -7.29 38.02
C ARG A 120 -3.00 -8.75 38.45
N ASN A 121 -4.00 -9.58 38.22
CA ASN A 121 -3.83 -11.03 38.31
C ASN A 121 -3.17 -11.52 37.02
N ILE A 122 -1.88 -11.87 37.06
CA ILE A 122 -1.11 -12.45 35.95
C ILE A 122 -1.10 -13.97 36.16
N PHE A 123 -1.63 -14.73 35.22
CA PHE A 123 -1.49 -16.17 35.16
C PHE A 123 -0.56 -16.52 34.00
N ALA A 124 0.66 -16.98 34.27
CA ALA A 124 1.57 -17.56 33.31
C ALA A 124 1.48 -19.08 33.40
N TYR A 125 1.11 -19.76 32.33
CA TYR A 125 1.05 -21.22 32.31
C TYR A 125 1.97 -21.87 31.28
N ASP A 126 2.40 -21.13 30.32
CA ASP A 126 3.45 -21.48 29.37
C ASP A 126 4.22 -20.19 29.09
N ASP A 127 5.53 -20.23 28.93
CA ASP A 127 6.38 -19.04 28.74
C ASP A 127 5.98 -18.15 27.55
N SER A 128 5.04 -18.62 26.73
CA SER A 128 4.56 -17.95 25.51
C SER A 128 3.24 -17.16 25.65
N VAL A 129 2.41 -17.40 26.70
CA VAL A 129 1.07 -16.79 26.81
C VAL A 129 0.93 -15.93 28.05
N THR A 130 0.85 -14.63 27.87
CA THR A 130 0.59 -13.68 28.97
C THR A 130 -0.91 -13.38 29.03
N ILE A 131 -1.55 -13.79 30.13
CA ILE A 131 -2.96 -13.50 30.39
C ILE A 131 -3.04 -12.43 31.47
N THR A 132 -3.61 -11.28 31.15
CA THR A 132 -3.81 -10.20 32.13
C THR A 132 -5.28 -9.83 32.19
N THR A 133 -5.77 -9.61 33.44
CA THR A 133 -7.15 -9.16 33.65
C THR A 133 -7.13 -7.72 34.14
N GLU A 134 -7.83 -6.83 33.44
CA GLU A 134 -7.91 -5.40 33.76
C GLU A 134 -9.38 -4.94 33.80
N GLN A 135 -9.62 -3.75 34.35
CA GLN A 135 -10.93 -3.11 34.24
C GLN A 135 -11.19 -2.67 32.78
N TYR A 136 -12.44 -2.74 32.36
CA TYR A 136 -12.85 -2.33 31.03
C TYR A 136 -12.55 -0.85 30.81
N ASP A 137 -11.66 -0.57 29.85
CA ASP A 137 -11.31 0.77 29.36
C ASP A 137 -11.29 0.75 27.84
N GLU A 138 -12.15 1.55 27.24
CA GLU A 138 -12.34 1.61 25.78
C GLU A 138 -11.07 2.04 25.03
N LYS A 139 -10.30 3.00 25.58
CA LYS A 139 -9.06 3.46 24.96
C LYS A 139 -7.98 2.39 24.99
N LYS A 140 -7.87 1.68 26.11
CA LYS A 140 -6.92 0.57 26.25
C LYS A 140 -7.29 -0.59 25.34
N LEU A 141 -8.59 -0.92 25.24
CA LEU A 141 -9.10 -1.95 24.34
C LEU A 141 -8.69 -1.67 22.89
N ILE A 142 -8.89 -0.44 22.39
CA ILE A 142 -8.49 -0.06 21.05
C ILE A 142 -6.99 -0.27 20.84
N ASN A 143 -6.16 0.19 21.77
CA ASN A 143 -4.71 0.06 21.65
C ASN A 143 -4.28 -1.41 21.61
N TYR A 144 -4.80 -2.24 22.51
CA TYR A 144 -4.45 -3.66 22.57
C TYR A 144 -4.86 -4.42 21.30
N VAL A 145 -6.07 -4.17 20.80
CA VAL A 145 -6.52 -4.76 19.54
C VAL A 145 -5.66 -4.30 18.35
N CYS A 146 -5.25 -3.02 18.33
CA CYS A 146 -4.35 -2.50 17.29
C CYS A 146 -2.91 -3.03 17.41
N ASP A 147 -2.50 -3.47 18.60
CA ASP A 147 -1.19 -4.11 18.83
C ASP A 147 -1.19 -5.62 18.51
N GLY A 148 -2.32 -6.17 18.05
CA GLY A 148 -2.44 -7.57 17.66
C GLY A 148 -2.79 -8.50 18.82
N GLU A 149 -3.47 -8.01 19.82
CA GLU A 149 -3.92 -8.80 20.93
C GLU A 149 -5.39 -9.18 20.82
N THR A 150 -5.73 -10.30 21.43
CA THR A 150 -7.11 -10.75 21.54
C THR A 150 -7.69 -10.31 22.87
N ILE A 151 -8.83 -9.62 22.84
CA ILE A 151 -9.50 -9.14 24.04
C ILE A 151 -10.82 -9.88 24.24
N ILE A 152 -11.01 -10.40 25.47
CA ILE A 152 -12.27 -10.98 25.91
C ILE A 152 -12.92 -10.00 26.89
N ILE A 153 -14.15 -9.60 26.62
CA ILE A 153 -14.92 -8.65 27.43
C ILE A 153 -15.95 -9.42 28.25
N LEU A 154 -15.82 -9.30 29.58
CA LEU A 154 -16.75 -9.83 30.55
C LEU A 154 -17.72 -8.70 30.96
N LEU A 155 -18.92 -8.68 30.37
CA LEU A 155 -19.87 -7.59 30.55
C LEU A 155 -20.39 -7.49 32.00
N GLN A 156 -20.63 -8.62 32.65
CA GLN A 156 -21.16 -8.64 34.02
C GLN A 156 -20.18 -8.03 35.06
N SER A 157 -18.90 -8.36 34.91
CA SER A 157 -17.85 -7.90 35.84
C SER A 157 -17.20 -6.59 35.43
N ARG A 158 -17.53 -6.06 34.22
CA ARG A 158 -16.87 -4.90 33.61
C ARG A 158 -15.34 -5.05 33.55
N LYS A 159 -14.89 -6.26 33.28
CA LYS A 159 -13.47 -6.60 33.15
C LYS A 159 -13.17 -7.01 31.72
N MET A 160 -11.92 -6.83 31.29
CA MET A 160 -11.39 -7.35 30.05
C MET A 160 -10.21 -8.29 30.36
N ILE A 161 -10.16 -9.40 29.64
CA ILE A 161 -9.04 -10.34 29.66
C ILE A 161 -8.26 -10.11 28.37
N ARG A 162 -6.98 -9.86 28.51
CA ARG A 162 -6.05 -9.68 27.43
C ARG A 162 -5.29 -10.97 27.21
N LEU A 163 -5.33 -11.46 25.98
CA LEU A 163 -4.56 -12.61 25.52
C LEU A 163 -3.51 -12.11 24.54
N SER A 164 -2.24 -12.28 24.90
CA SER A 164 -1.14 -11.99 23.97
C SER A 164 -1.00 -13.18 23.04
N SER A 165 -1.45 -13.01 21.79
CA SER A 165 -1.28 -13.98 20.71
C SER A 165 -0.97 -13.28 19.40
N PRO A 166 0.00 -12.32 19.39
CA PRO A 166 0.35 -11.64 18.15
C PRO A 166 1.07 -12.64 17.23
N GLU A 167 0.44 -13.00 16.15
CA GLU A 167 1.12 -13.63 15.02
C GLU A 167 1.34 -12.56 13.97
N PHE A 168 2.54 -12.06 13.90
CA PHE A 168 3.00 -11.43 12.68
C PHE A 168 3.31 -12.56 11.71
N VAL A 169 2.36 -12.88 10.82
CA VAL A 169 2.55 -13.91 9.81
C VAL A 169 3.83 -13.57 9.05
N HIS A 170 4.89 -14.29 9.39
CA HIS A 170 6.16 -14.23 8.70
C HIS A 170 6.10 -15.18 7.49
N GLY A 171 5.34 -14.80 6.45
CA GLY A 171 5.80 -15.17 5.12
C GLY A 171 7.12 -14.40 4.95
N THR A 172 8.16 -15.02 4.45
CA THR A 172 9.36 -14.28 4.06
C THR A 172 8.94 -13.30 2.96
N PRO A 173 8.68 -12.01 3.28
CA PRO A 173 8.37 -11.05 2.23
C PRO A 173 9.62 -10.94 1.40
N ASP A 174 9.56 -11.40 0.16
CA ASP A 174 10.67 -11.26 -0.77
C ASP A 174 10.89 -9.77 -1.08
N GLU A 175 12.11 -9.44 -1.43
CA GLU A 175 12.44 -8.08 -1.84
C GLU A 175 11.68 -7.74 -3.12
N PRO A 176 11.05 -6.55 -3.24
CA PRO A 176 10.31 -6.14 -4.42
C PRO A 176 11.18 -6.24 -5.68
N GLU A 177 10.72 -6.97 -6.69
CA GLU A 177 11.50 -7.17 -7.91
C GLU A 177 11.62 -5.89 -8.75
N ASN A 178 10.55 -5.09 -8.79
CA ASN A 178 10.44 -3.91 -9.66
C ASN A 178 10.75 -2.58 -8.96
N GLU A 179 10.83 -2.54 -7.63
CA GLU A 179 11.02 -1.32 -6.84
C GLU A 179 12.13 -1.49 -5.81
N GLN A 180 13.34 -1.83 -6.26
CA GLN A 180 14.52 -1.95 -5.39
C GLN A 180 14.92 -0.59 -4.84
N ILE A 181 15.32 -0.55 -3.57
CA ILE A 181 15.83 0.65 -2.89
C ILE A 181 17.15 0.36 -2.18
N LEU A 182 17.97 1.40 -2.10
CA LEU A 182 19.28 1.32 -1.42
C LEU A 182 19.15 1.43 0.10
N ARG A 183 18.12 2.13 0.60
CA ARG A 183 17.92 2.38 2.04
C ARG A 183 16.44 2.38 2.39
N GLY A 184 16.03 1.52 3.28
CA GLY A 184 14.65 1.43 3.75
C GLY A 184 14.22 0.02 4.08
N SER A 185 12.91 -0.23 4.09
CA SER A 185 12.36 -1.56 4.27
C SER A 185 12.52 -2.36 2.98
N HIS A 186 13.08 -3.56 3.07
CA HIS A 186 13.21 -4.50 1.96
C HIS A 186 12.03 -5.47 1.88
N GLU A 187 11.01 -5.29 2.73
CA GLU A 187 9.79 -6.10 2.70
C GLU A 187 8.91 -5.71 1.52
N GLY A 188 8.54 -6.66 0.67
CA GLY A 188 7.55 -6.55 -0.39
C GLY A 188 6.21 -7.18 -0.01
N PHE A 189 5.16 -6.93 -0.79
CA PHE A 189 3.91 -7.66 -0.69
C PHE A 189 4.06 -9.08 -1.25
N VAL A 190 3.20 -9.97 -0.77
CA VAL A 190 3.09 -11.36 -1.25
C VAL A 190 1.68 -11.59 -1.81
N GLU A 191 1.41 -12.77 -2.34
CA GLU A 191 0.09 -13.11 -2.90
C GLU A 191 -0.99 -13.27 -1.81
N SER A 192 -0.60 -13.46 -0.55
CA SER A 192 -1.54 -13.67 0.55
C SER A 192 -2.06 -12.36 1.12
N PHE A 193 -3.38 -12.19 1.09
CA PHE A 193 -4.06 -11.02 1.67
C PHE A 193 -3.77 -10.84 3.17
N ASP A 194 -3.87 -11.91 3.96
CA ASP A 194 -3.71 -11.83 5.43
C ASP A 194 -2.30 -11.32 5.80
N VAL A 195 -1.28 -11.73 5.04
CA VAL A 195 0.10 -11.24 5.20
C VAL A 195 0.18 -9.75 4.83
N ASN A 196 -0.37 -9.37 3.67
CA ASN A 196 -0.28 -8.01 3.17
C ASN A 196 -0.96 -6.99 4.09
N ILE A 197 -2.14 -7.31 4.61
CA ILE A 197 -2.82 -6.44 5.56
C ILE A 197 -2.07 -6.37 6.90
N SER A 198 -1.48 -7.47 7.36
CA SER A 198 -0.64 -7.49 8.56
C SER A 198 0.54 -6.53 8.42
N LEU A 199 1.22 -6.51 7.27
CA LEU A 199 2.31 -5.59 6.96
C LEU A 199 1.89 -4.12 7.02
N ILE A 200 0.67 -3.80 6.55
CA ILE A 200 0.12 -2.43 6.61
C ILE A 200 -0.26 -2.07 8.06
N ARG A 201 -0.99 -2.95 8.77
CA ARG A 201 -1.42 -2.70 10.15
C ARG A 201 -0.26 -2.60 11.13
N LYS A 202 0.82 -3.38 10.93
CA LYS A 202 2.05 -3.27 11.73
C LYS A 202 2.66 -1.86 11.66
N ARG A 203 2.47 -1.16 10.52
CA ARG A 203 2.95 0.20 10.31
C ARG A 203 1.94 1.28 10.71
N ILE A 204 0.63 1.00 10.55
CA ILE A 204 -0.47 1.91 10.95
C ILE A 204 -1.24 1.27 12.10
N ARG A 205 -0.79 1.49 13.33
CA ARG A 205 -1.43 1.01 14.57
C ARG A 205 -2.56 1.93 14.99
N ASN A 206 -3.62 1.98 14.17
CA ASN A 206 -4.76 2.84 14.40
C ASN A 206 -6.06 2.15 13.96
N ASN A 207 -7.12 2.26 14.78
CA ASN A 207 -8.45 1.74 14.48
C ASN A 207 -9.16 2.48 13.32
N LYS A 208 -8.61 3.63 12.88
CA LYS A 208 -9.14 4.41 11.74
C LYS A 208 -8.71 3.87 10.38
N LEU A 209 -7.75 2.92 10.34
CA LEU A 209 -7.44 2.17 9.13
C LEU A 209 -8.58 1.20 8.82
N VAL A 210 -9.30 1.49 7.77
CA VAL A 210 -10.45 0.70 7.29
C VAL A 210 -10.02 -0.18 6.15
N VAL A 211 -10.44 -1.42 6.19
CA VAL A 211 -10.29 -2.41 5.12
C VAL A 211 -11.67 -2.81 4.67
N LYS A 212 -11.96 -2.64 3.39
CA LYS A 212 -13.22 -3.07 2.77
C LYS A 212 -12.94 -4.17 1.77
N LYS A 213 -13.90 -5.07 1.63
CA LYS A 213 -13.84 -6.23 0.76
C LYS A 213 -14.97 -6.16 -0.25
N ILE A 214 -14.64 -6.43 -1.53
CA ILE A 214 -15.61 -6.61 -2.61
C ILE A 214 -15.22 -7.86 -3.41
N ILE A 215 -16.18 -8.53 -4.01
CA ILE A 215 -15.95 -9.72 -4.82
C ILE A 215 -16.29 -9.35 -6.26
N LEU A 216 -15.32 -9.52 -7.17
CA LEU A 216 -15.45 -9.27 -8.60
C LEU A 216 -15.20 -10.54 -9.41
N GLY A 217 -15.77 -10.58 -10.63
CA GLY A 217 -15.69 -11.73 -11.53
C GLY A 217 -16.78 -12.76 -11.27
N LYS A 218 -17.53 -13.11 -12.32
CA LYS A 218 -18.61 -14.10 -12.24
C LYS A 218 -18.04 -15.51 -12.04
N ASN A 219 -16.94 -15.81 -12.74
CA ASN A 219 -16.30 -17.12 -12.75
C ASN A 219 -15.22 -17.22 -11.67
N THR A 220 -14.34 -16.25 -11.56
CA THR A 220 -13.18 -16.29 -10.65
C THR A 220 -13.55 -15.92 -9.22
N ARG A 221 -14.60 -15.08 -9.01
CA ARG A 221 -15.00 -14.55 -7.69
C ARG A 221 -13.81 -13.99 -6.90
N SER A 222 -12.94 -13.28 -7.60
CA SER A 222 -11.72 -12.73 -7.04
C SER A 222 -12.03 -11.68 -5.98
N VAL A 223 -11.30 -11.74 -4.88
CA VAL A 223 -11.52 -10.83 -3.76
C VAL A 223 -10.63 -9.61 -3.94
N ILE A 224 -11.27 -8.45 -3.98
CA ILE A 224 -10.62 -7.15 -4.04
C ILE A 224 -10.74 -6.50 -2.68
N TYR A 225 -9.63 -5.96 -2.19
CA TYR A 225 -9.58 -5.22 -0.94
C TYR A 225 -9.17 -3.79 -1.23
N TYR A 226 -9.79 -2.82 -0.56
CA TYR A 226 -9.34 -1.44 -0.59
C TYR A 226 -9.18 -0.89 0.81
N TYR A 227 -8.13 -0.09 0.98
CA TYR A 227 -7.64 0.40 2.26
C TYR A 227 -7.62 1.92 2.27
N TYR A 228 -8.02 2.51 3.37
CA TYR A 228 -7.93 3.95 3.60
C TYR A 228 -7.97 4.28 5.09
N VAL A 229 -7.55 5.48 5.46
CA VAL A 229 -7.72 6.01 6.83
C VAL A 229 -8.91 6.96 6.83
N ASP A 230 -9.96 6.67 7.59
CA ASP A 230 -11.26 7.36 7.54
C ASP A 230 -11.19 8.87 7.76
N ASP A 231 -10.32 9.32 8.69
CA ASP A 231 -10.14 10.74 9.00
C ASP A 231 -9.39 11.52 7.91
N LEU A 232 -8.61 10.83 7.08
CA LEU A 232 -7.67 11.44 6.14
C LEU A 232 -8.14 11.31 4.69
N VAL A 233 -8.94 10.27 4.40
CA VAL A 233 -9.31 9.91 3.03
C VAL A 233 -10.07 11.03 2.33
N ASP A 234 -9.75 11.22 1.05
CA ASP A 234 -10.55 12.03 0.14
C ASP A 234 -11.89 11.32 -0.15
N LYS A 235 -12.96 11.86 0.44
CA LYS A 235 -14.30 11.24 0.36
C LYS A 235 -14.89 11.21 -1.05
N GLU A 236 -14.54 12.16 -1.92
CA GLU A 236 -14.96 12.14 -3.32
C GLU A 236 -14.25 11.06 -4.11
N ALA A 237 -12.94 10.94 -3.91
CA ALA A 237 -12.15 9.87 -4.50
C ALA A 237 -12.63 8.49 -4.01
N LEU A 238 -12.90 8.35 -2.70
CA LEU A 238 -13.42 7.10 -2.12
C LEU A 238 -14.76 6.71 -2.77
N LYS A 239 -15.70 7.64 -2.85
CA LYS A 239 -17.00 7.41 -3.49
C LYS A 239 -16.83 7.03 -4.98
N THR A 240 -15.87 7.64 -5.66
CA THR A 240 -15.57 7.32 -7.06
C THR A 240 -15.04 5.89 -7.20
N VAL A 241 -14.11 5.47 -6.34
CA VAL A 241 -13.58 4.10 -6.31
C VAL A 241 -14.69 3.10 -6.01
N GLU A 242 -15.51 3.34 -4.96
CA GLU A 242 -16.61 2.45 -4.59
C GLU A 242 -17.63 2.31 -5.73
N ASN A 243 -18.01 3.42 -6.37
CA ASN A 243 -18.94 3.38 -7.48
C ASN A 243 -18.38 2.61 -8.69
N ARG A 244 -17.10 2.81 -9.01
CA ARG A 244 -16.45 2.10 -10.12
C ARG A 244 -16.30 0.61 -9.83
N LEU A 245 -15.79 0.25 -8.66
CA LEU A 245 -15.66 -1.16 -8.26
C LEU A 245 -17.02 -1.87 -8.27
N ASN A 246 -18.09 -1.23 -7.80
CA ASN A 246 -19.43 -1.81 -7.81
C ASN A 246 -20.06 -1.87 -9.23
N ALA A 247 -19.60 -1.05 -10.16
CA ALA A 247 -20.09 -1.02 -11.54
C ALA A 247 -19.35 -2.01 -12.46
N ILE A 248 -18.25 -2.62 -12.01
CA ILE A 248 -17.49 -3.58 -12.79
C ILE A 248 -18.31 -4.86 -12.98
N ASP A 249 -18.65 -5.17 -14.23
CA ASP A 249 -19.27 -6.42 -14.64
C ASP A 249 -18.33 -7.17 -15.59
N ILE A 250 -17.43 -7.97 -15.02
CA ILE A 250 -16.46 -8.79 -15.76
C ILE A 250 -16.56 -10.24 -15.31
N ASP A 251 -16.24 -11.14 -16.21
CA ASP A 251 -16.35 -12.57 -15.91
C ASP A 251 -15.17 -13.06 -15.09
N GLU A 252 -13.97 -12.50 -15.31
CA GLU A 252 -12.73 -13.01 -14.73
C GLU A 252 -11.78 -11.87 -14.34
N VAL A 253 -11.15 -12.01 -13.16
CA VAL A 253 -10.10 -11.11 -12.65
C VAL A 253 -8.92 -11.97 -12.21
N TYR A 254 -7.79 -11.86 -12.90
CA TYR A 254 -6.56 -12.60 -12.59
C TYR A 254 -5.48 -11.74 -11.93
N SER A 255 -5.49 -10.45 -12.23
CA SER A 255 -4.51 -9.51 -11.68
C SER A 255 -5.11 -8.14 -11.45
N ILE A 256 -4.47 -7.38 -10.56
CA ILE A 256 -4.93 -6.02 -10.28
C ILE A 256 -4.77 -5.08 -11.49
N GLY A 257 -3.81 -5.35 -12.39
CA GLY A 257 -3.60 -4.57 -13.60
C GLY A 257 -4.81 -4.53 -14.54
N GLN A 258 -5.65 -5.60 -14.53
CA GLN A 258 -6.89 -5.62 -15.32
C GLN A 258 -7.95 -4.63 -14.81
N LEU A 259 -7.80 -4.14 -13.59
CA LEU A 259 -8.71 -3.14 -13.02
C LEU A 259 -8.36 -1.71 -13.43
N ASN A 260 -7.15 -1.46 -13.96
CA ASN A 260 -6.72 -0.13 -14.35
C ASN A 260 -7.69 0.51 -15.35
N ASP A 261 -8.08 -0.20 -16.39
CA ASP A 261 -9.00 0.29 -17.42
C ASP A 261 -10.37 0.71 -16.85
N ASN A 262 -10.80 0.06 -15.76
CA ASN A 262 -12.06 0.37 -15.09
C ASN A 262 -11.93 1.49 -14.04
N LEU A 263 -10.72 1.68 -13.53
CA LEU A 263 -10.44 2.66 -12.48
C LEU A 263 -9.87 3.98 -13.02
N ASP A 264 -9.31 3.99 -14.22
CA ASP A 264 -8.77 5.18 -14.86
C ASP A 264 -9.87 6.12 -15.35
N ASP A 265 -9.62 7.43 -15.26
CA ASP A 265 -10.53 8.47 -15.75
C ASP A 265 -10.47 8.56 -17.29
N GLN A 266 -9.29 8.32 -17.88
CA GLN A 266 -9.03 8.38 -19.33
C GLN A 266 -8.20 7.17 -19.80
N VAL A 267 -8.87 6.11 -20.18
CA VAL A 267 -8.26 4.83 -20.58
C VAL A 267 -7.28 4.96 -21.76
N TRP A 268 -7.54 5.87 -22.70
CA TRP A 268 -6.69 6.07 -23.89
C TRP A 268 -5.45 6.94 -23.63
N SER A 269 -5.27 7.44 -22.41
CA SER A 269 -4.06 8.18 -22.09
C SER A 269 -2.89 7.21 -21.89
N PRO A 270 -1.71 7.51 -22.45
CA PRO A 270 -0.52 6.70 -22.17
C PRO A 270 0.03 6.91 -20.74
N PHE A 271 -0.45 7.93 -20.03
CA PHE A 271 0.00 8.23 -18.67
C PHE A 271 -0.72 7.39 -17.62
N PRO A 272 0.01 6.76 -16.69
CA PRO A 272 -0.60 6.02 -15.59
C PRO A 272 -1.37 6.95 -14.67
N GLN A 273 -2.62 6.60 -14.35
CA GLN A 273 -3.50 7.40 -13.49
C GLN A 273 -3.63 6.83 -12.08
N LEU A 274 -3.12 5.63 -11.85
CA LEU A 274 -2.96 4.97 -10.56
C LEU A 274 -1.50 4.56 -10.39
N LEU A 275 -1.00 4.57 -9.16
CA LEU A 275 0.36 4.15 -8.86
C LEU A 275 0.36 2.68 -8.47
N SER A 276 1.04 1.86 -9.26
CA SER A 276 1.31 0.46 -8.94
C SER A 276 2.54 0.33 -8.05
N THR A 277 2.49 -0.46 -7.00
CA THR A 277 3.62 -0.68 -6.08
C THR A 277 3.55 -2.04 -5.40
N GLU A 278 4.72 -2.65 -5.22
CA GLU A 278 4.91 -3.89 -4.46
C GLU A 278 5.32 -3.62 -2.99
N ARG A 279 5.37 -2.34 -2.58
CA ARG A 279 5.99 -1.91 -1.32
C ARG A 279 4.97 -1.51 -0.27
N PRO A 280 4.93 -2.21 0.89
CA PRO A 280 4.05 -1.85 2.01
C PRO A 280 4.33 -0.48 2.63
N ASP A 281 5.60 -0.04 2.68
CA ASP A 281 5.97 1.27 3.21
C ASP A 281 5.46 2.40 2.31
N ARG A 282 5.51 2.23 0.98
CA ARG A 282 4.97 3.20 0.01
C ARG A 282 3.45 3.29 0.10
N VAL A 283 2.76 2.14 0.21
CA VAL A 283 1.31 2.10 0.43
C VAL A 283 0.94 2.82 1.72
N THR A 284 1.62 2.50 2.82
CA THR A 284 1.39 3.13 4.13
C THR A 284 1.55 4.65 4.09
N ALA A 285 2.63 5.15 3.48
CA ALA A 285 2.86 6.58 3.33
C ALA A 285 1.73 7.27 2.54
N ASN A 286 1.29 6.66 1.44
CA ASN A 286 0.22 7.21 0.60
C ASN A 286 -1.16 7.17 1.29
N ILE A 287 -1.50 6.11 2.02
CA ILE A 287 -2.75 6.02 2.80
C ILE A 287 -2.78 7.11 3.89
N LEU A 288 -1.65 7.36 4.56
CA LEU A 288 -1.53 8.44 5.55
C LEU A 288 -1.59 9.84 4.93
N GLU A 289 -1.38 9.95 3.62
CA GLU A 289 -1.64 11.16 2.83
C GLU A 289 -3.11 11.30 2.37
N GLY A 290 -3.99 10.40 2.76
CA GLY A 290 -5.42 10.44 2.42
C GLY A 290 -5.77 9.78 1.09
N LYS A 291 -4.87 9.00 0.51
CA LYS A 291 -5.12 8.21 -0.69
C LYS A 291 -5.71 6.85 -0.35
N ILE A 292 -6.20 6.16 -1.37
CA ILE A 292 -6.82 4.84 -1.29
C ILE A 292 -5.87 3.84 -1.95
N ALA A 293 -5.62 2.71 -1.31
CA ALA A 293 -4.90 1.61 -1.90
C ALA A 293 -5.86 0.46 -2.20
N ILE A 294 -5.70 -0.20 -3.34
CA ILE A 294 -6.54 -1.30 -3.82
C ILE A 294 -5.61 -2.48 -4.08
N MET A 295 -5.98 -3.67 -3.60
CA MET A 295 -5.24 -4.91 -3.81
C MET A 295 -6.20 -6.04 -4.16
N THR A 296 -5.71 -7.01 -4.89
CA THR A 296 -6.41 -8.28 -5.12
C THR A 296 -5.72 -9.38 -4.34
N ASP A 297 -6.48 -10.40 -3.96
CA ASP A 297 -5.91 -11.67 -3.56
C ASP A 297 -5.14 -12.27 -4.75
N LEU A 298 -4.06 -12.98 -4.49
CA LEU A 298 -3.18 -13.59 -5.51
C LEU A 298 -2.31 -12.61 -6.34
N SER A 299 -2.18 -11.34 -5.92
CA SER A 299 -1.29 -10.38 -6.57
C SER A 299 -0.47 -9.61 -5.53
N PRO A 300 0.88 -9.60 -5.64
CA PRO A 300 1.74 -8.88 -4.69
C PRO A 300 1.81 -7.37 -4.97
N THR A 301 0.83 -6.83 -5.71
CA THR A 301 0.84 -5.45 -6.16
C THR A 301 -0.35 -4.68 -5.62
N ALA A 302 -0.16 -3.44 -5.20
CA ALA A 302 -1.20 -2.50 -4.80
C ALA A 302 -1.32 -1.36 -5.82
N LEU A 303 -2.56 -0.98 -6.17
CA LEU A 303 -2.87 0.26 -6.89
C LEU A 303 -3.22 1.35 -5.90
N ILE A 304 -2.66 2.53 -6.09
CA ILE A 304 -2.87 3.68 -5.20
C ILE A 304 -3.44 4.85 -6.00
N GLY A 305 -4.50 5.46 -5.49
CA GLY A 305 -5.09 6.67 -6.04
C GLY A 305 -5.80 7.53 -4.98
N PRO A 306 -6.06 8.81 -5.29
CA PRO A 306 -5.63 9.56 -6.48
C PRO A 306 -4.14 9.89 -6.47
N VAL A 307 -3.55 10.03 -7.66
CA VAL A 307 -2.13 10.34 -7.83
C VAL A 307 -1.92 11.56 -8.74
N THR A 308 -0.74 12.16 -8.64
CA THR A 308 -0.30 13.22 -9.55
C THR A 308 0.86 12.73 -10.40
N PHE A 309 1.12 13.36 -11.53
CA PHE A 309 2.30 13.11 -12.36
C PHE A 309 3.59 13.01 -11.53
N PHE A 310 3.74 13.89 -10.54
CA PHE A 310 4.93 13.97 -9.69
C PHE A 310 5.05 12.82 -8.68
N THR A 311 3.99 12.06 -8.44
CA THR A 311 4.04 10.85 -7.60
C THR A 311 4.93 9.77 -8.22
N PHE A 312 4.94 9.68 -9.57
CA PHE A 312 5.77 8.73 -10.32
C PHE A 312 7.24 9.18 -10.43
N TYR A 313 7.50 10.44 -10.15
CA TYR A 313 8.82 11.04 -10.19
C TYR A 313 9.61 10.86 -8.89
N GLN A 314 8.91 10.73 -7.76
CA GLN A 314 9.49 10.62 -6.42
C GLN A 314 9.74 9.17 -6.02
N THR A 315 10.84 8.93 -5.28
CA THR A 315 11.19 7.63 -4.72
C THR A 315 11.29 7.70 -3.19
N PRO A 316 11.10 6.57 -2.48
CA PRO A 316 11.36 6.49 -1.04
C PRO A 316 12.79 6.84 -0.67
N ASP A 317 13.78 6.54 -1.52
CA ASP A 317 15.19 6.87 -1.31
C ASP A 317 15.46 8.37 -1.16
N ASP A 318 14.64 9.21 -1.81
CA ASP A 318 14.75 10.67 -1.67
C ASP A 318 14.57 11.11 -0.23
N PHE A 319 13.67 10.45 0.53
CA PHE A 319 13.39 10.77 1.93
C PHE A 319 14.41 10.16 2.89
N ASN A 320 15.07 9.08 2.50
CA ASN A 320 16.07 8.38 3.30
C ASN A 320 17.50 8.93 3.10
N SER A 321 17.72 9.77 2.06
CA SER A 321 19.02 10.40 1.76
C SER A 321 19.20 11.70 2.54
N ARG A 322 20.41 12.29 2.55
CA ARG A 322 20.66 13.66 3.07
C ARG A 322 19.99 14.71 2.17
N VAL A 323 19.58 15.85 2.74
CA VAL A 323 18.79 16.89 2.04
C VAL A 323 19.39 17.32 0.70
N LEU A 324 20.68 17.64 0.68
CA LEU A 324 21.36 18.07 -0.54
C LEU A 324 21.45 16.94 -1.57
N VAL A 325 21.77 15.73 -1.13
CA VAL A 325 21.89 14.55 -2.00
C VAL A 325 20.53 14.19 -2.62
N GLY A 326 19.47 14.12 -1.81
CA GLY A 326 18.13 13.87 -2.32
C GLY A 326 17.63 14.96 -3.28
N THR A 327 17.99 16.24 -3.04
CA THR A 327 17.69 17.33 -3.97
C THR A 327 18.42 17.16 -5.30
N PHE A 328 19.71 16.81 -5.24
CA PHE A 328 20.52 16.56 -6.44
C PHE A 328 19.93 15.41 -7.28
N TYR A 329 19.58 14.28 -6.67
CA TYR A 329 18.98 13.16 -7.39
C TYR A 329 17.63 13.53 -8.01
N ARG A 330 16.80 14.34 -7.34
CA ARG A 330 15.55 14.84 -7.92
C ARG A 330 15.81 15.69 -9.16
N LEU A 331 16.73 16.63 -9.11
CA LEU A 331 17.09 17.48 -10.27
C LEU A 331 17.66 16.64 -11.42
N LEU A 332 18.56 15.70 -11.10
CA LEU A 332 19.12 14.78 -12.10
C LEU A 332 18.03 13.96 -12.78
N ARG A 333 17.06 13.46 -12.03
CA ARG A 333 15.92 12.70 -12.54
C ARG A 333 15.03 13.55 -13.46
N GLY A 334 14.79 14.83 -13.09
CA GLY A 334 14.08 15.77 -13.95
C GLY A 334 14.79 16.03 -15.28
N PHE A 335 16.10 16.23 -15.23
CA PHE A 335 16.91 16.36 -16.42
C PHE A 335 16.86 15.09 -17.28
N SER A 336 16.99 13.91 -16.68
CA SER A 336 16.92 12.62 -17.36
C SER A 336 15.56 12.39 -18.02
N LEU A 337 14.45 12.75 -17.35
CA LEU A 337 13.12 12.65 -17.91
C LEU A 337 12.96 13.51 -19.19
N LEU A 338 13.42 14.76 -19.14
CA LEU A 338 13.40 15.64 -20.30
C LEU A 338 14.31 15.13 -21.42
N SER A 339 15.51 14.67 -21.08
CA SER A 339 16.45 14.10 -22.06
C SER A 339 15.88 12.85 -22.72
N ALA A 340 15.23 11.97 -21.96
CA ALA A 340 14.65 10.75 -22.49
C ALA A 340 13.53 10.98 -23.51
N ILE A 341 12.81 12.10 -23.43
CA ILE A 341 11.75 12.46 -24.38
C ILE A 341 12.31 13.24 -25.55
N PHE A 342 13.11 14.26 -25.29
CA PHE A 342 13.41 15.30 -26.25
C PHE A 342 14.74 15.12 -26.99
N LEU A 343 15.72 14.42 -26.43
CA LEU A 343 17.08 14.40 -26.99
C LEU A 343 17.15 13.85 -28.41
N PRO A 344 16.50 12.74 -28.81
CA PRO A 344 16.47 12.28 -30.18
C PRO A 344 15.78 13.27 -31.11
N ALA A 345 14.70 13.92 -30.65
CA ALA A 345 14.00 14.94 -31.42
C ALA A 345 14.87 16.19 -31.65
N PHE A 346 15.64 16.62 -30.63
CA PHE A 346 16.61 17.71 -30.76
C PHE A 346 17.70 17.37 -31.77
N TYR A 347 18.23 16.14 -31.75
CA TYR A 347 19.21 15.70 -32.75
C TYR A 347 18.63 15.83 -34.15
N ILE A 348 17.44 15.30 -34.42
CA ILE A 348 16.78 15.36 -35.72
C ILE A 348 16.55 16.83 -36.13
N ALA A 349 16.06 17.68 -35.23
CA ALA A 349 15.78 19.08 -35.52
C ALA A 349 17.06 19.86 -35.88
N ILE A 350 18.14 19.65 -35.14
CA ILE A 350 19.43 20.30 -35.39
C ILE A 350 20.00 19.86 -36.74
N ILE A 351 20.06 18.56 -36.98
CA ILE A 351 20.70 18.00 -38.17
C ILE A 351 19.90 18.27 -39.45
N SER A 352 18.55 18.27 -39.36
CA SER A 352 17.71 18.45 -40.56
C SER A 352 17.44 19.92 -40.90
N PHE A 353 17.39 20.81 -39.88
CA PHE A 353 16.91 22.19 -40.11
C PHE A 353 17.80 23.29 -39.55
N HIS A 354 18.59 23.03 -38.50
CA HIS A 354 19.24 24.08 -37.73
C HIS A 354 20.73 23.79 -37.49
N PHE A 355 21.43 23.45 -38.56
CA PHE A 355 22.86 23.10 -38.51
C PHE A 355 23.73 24.24 -37.94
N GLU A 356 23.25 25.48 -38.06
CA GLU A 356 23.93 26.72 -37.62
C GLU A 356 24.08 26.81 -36.09
N VAL A 357 23.31 26.04 -35.33
CA VAL A 357 23.40 25.95 -33.87
C VAL A 357 24.71 25.30 -33.41
N LEU A 358 25.34 24.50 -34.28
CA LEU A 358 26.57 23.79 -33.96
C LEU A 358 27.80 24.65 -34.23
N PRO A 359 28.88 24.55 -33.42
CA PRO A 359 30.18 25.14 -33.76
C PRO A 359 30.64 24.66 -35.14
N LEU A 360 31.23 25.56 -35.91
CA LEU A 360 31.56 25.33 -37.34
C LEU A 360 32.40 24.05 -37.56
N GLU A 361 33.39 23.80 -36.70
CA GLU A 361 34.25 22.62 -36.81
C GLU A 361 33.47 21.33 -36.60
N LEU A 362 32.58 21.31 -35.59
CA LEU A 362 31.73 20.18 -35.29
C LEU A 362 30.69 19.96 -36.40
N ALA A 363 30.07 21.05 -36.90
CA ALA A 363 29.11 21.01 -37.99
C ALA A 363 29.73 20.41 -39.26
N ASN A 364 30.96 20.80 -39.64
CA ASN A 364 31.64 20.25 -40.79
C ASN A 364 31.96 18.76 -40.63
N LYS A 365 32.41 18.34 -39.46
CA LYS A 365 32.68 16.93 -39.17
C LYS A 365 31.40 16.10 -39.25
N ILE A 366 30.35 16.52 -38.61
CA ILE A 366 29.04 15.82 -38.62
C ILE A 366 28.47 15.78 -40.01
N LYS A 367 28.59 16.85 -40.82
CA LYS A 367 28.13 16.89 -42.19
C LYS A 367 28.87 15.89 -43.08
N THR A 368 30.17 15.70 -42.84
CA THR A 368 30.96 14.69 -43.55
C THR A 368 30.50 13.27 -43.21
N ASP A 369 30.26 12.99 -41.91
CA ASP A 369 29.80 11.69 -41.44
C ASP A 369 28.40 11.36 -41.97
N ILE A 370 27.47 12.33 -41.96
CA ILE A 370 26.09 12.13 -42.41
C ILE A 370 26.01 11.94 -43.93
N ASN A 371 26.87 12.61 -44.71
CA ASN A 371 26.89 12.43 -46.16
C ASN A 371 27.27 10.98 -46.59
N GLN A 372 27.84 10.19 -45.72
CA GLN A 372 28.13 8.78 -45.97
C GLN A 372 26.95 7.85 -45.63
N ILE A 373 25.92 8.36 -44.98
CA ILE A 373 24.75 7.59 -44.54
C ILE A 373 23.63 7.72 -45.55
N PRO A 374 23.05 6.59 -46.03
CA PRO A 374 22.02 6.63 -47.08
C PRO A 374 20.64 7.09 -46.58
N TYR A 375 20.45 7.21 -45.26
CA TYR A 375 19.14 7.50 -44.67
C TYR A 375 19.04 8.92 -44.11
N ARG A 376 17.79 9.43 -44.06
CA ARG A 376 17.49 10.69 -43.36
C ARG A 376 17.60 10.51 -41.83
N PRO A 377 17.94 11.58 -41.07
CA PRO A 377 18.11 11.50 -39.63
C PRO A 377 16.93 10.87 -38.85
N LEU A 378 15.70 11.03 -39.34
CA LEU A 378 14.53 10.36 -38.73
C LEU A 378 14.62 8.84 -38.86
N ILE A 379 14.98 8.32 -40.05
CA ILE A 379 15.04 6.87 -40.31
C ILE A 379 16.19 6.26 -39.49
N GLU A 380 17.33 6.94 -39.45
CA GLU A 380 18.48 6.59 -38.63
C GLU A 380 18.10 6.46 -37.15
N ALA A 381 17.42 7.48 -36.59
CA ALA A 381 16.93 7.48 -35.23
C ALA A 381 15.91 6.36 -34.95
N MET A 382 14.98 6.15 -35.88
CA MET A 382 13.95 5.10 -35.76
C MET A 382 14.55 3.70 -35.73
N ILE A 383 15.54 3.42 -36.59
CA ILE A 383 16.25 2.13 -36.63
C ILE A 383 16.90 1.87 -35.25
N MET A 384 17.63 2.85 -34.73
CA MET A 384 18.33 2.70 -33.46
C MET A 384 17.38 2.55 -32.26
N GLU A 385 16.35 3.39 -32.18
CA GLU A 385 15.39 3.34 -31.06
C GLU A 385 14.58 2.04 -31.09
N LEU A 386 14.14 1.58 -32.28
CA LEU A 386 13.46 0.28 -32.38
C LEU A 386 14.40 -0.88 -32.03
N THR A 387 15.66 -0.82 -32.43
CA THR A 387 16.66 -1.85 -32.08
C THR A 387 16.84 -1.95 -30.57
N ILE A 388 16.97 -0.81 -29.88
CA ILE A 388 17.08 -0.82 -28.42
C ILE A 388 15.81 -1.33 -27.77
N GLU A 389 14.63 -0.96 -28.28
CA GLU A 389 13.36 -1.44 -27.75
C GLU A 389 13.18 -2.96 -27.93
N LEU A 390 13.61 -3.50 -29.07
CA LEU A 390 13.62 -4.96 -29.32
C LEU A 390 14.58 -5.69 -28.37
N ILE A 391 15.79 -5.16 -28.17
CA ILE A 391 16.76 -5.75 -27.23
C ILE A 391 16.17 -5.76 -25.81
N ARG A 392 15.53 -4.69 -25.40
CA ARG A 392 14.89 -4.56 -24.08
C ARG A 392 13.75 -5.55 -23.91
N GLU A 393 12.83 -5.60 -24.87
CA GLU A 393 11.69 -6.53 -24.84
C GLU A 393 12.14 -7.98 -24.80
N ALA A 394 13.19 -8.32 -25.56
CA ALA A 394 13.80 -9.64 -25.49
C ALA A 394 14.42 -9.92 -24.11
N SER A 395 15.12 -8.94 -23.53
CA SER A 395 15.80 -9.09 -22.23
C SER A 395 14.84 -9.34 -21.07
N VAL A 396 13.65 -8.76 -21.11
CA VAL A 396 12.62 -8.96 -20.05
C VAL A 396 12.04 -10.38 -20.09
N ARG A 397 11.95 -11.00 -21.27
CA ARG A 397 11.37 -12.34 -21.46
C ARG A 397 12.34 -13.48 -21.21
N LEU A 398 13.62 -13.19 -21.13
CA LEU A 398 14.67 -14.19 -20.95
C LEU A 398 15.03 -14.37 -19.46
N PRO A 399 15.52 -15.55 -19.06
CA PRO A 399 16.11 -15.75 -17.73
C PRO A 399 17.19 -14.70 -17.45
N LYS A 400 17.25 -14.18 -16.22
CA LYS A 400 18.13 -13.05 -15.81
C LYS A 400 19.58 -13.19 -16.29
N SER A 401 20.15 -14.41 -16.22
CA SER A 401 21.52 -14.71 -16.68
C SER A 401 21.72 -14.57 -18.19
N ILE A 402 20.73 -14.99 -18.98
CA ILE A 402 20.78 -14.93 -20.45
C ILE A 402 20.43 -13.52 -20.92
N GLY A 403 19.41 -12.88 -20.31
CA GLY A 403 18.99 -11.53 -20.66
C GLY A 403 20.10 -10.50 -20.51
N GLN A 404 20.89 -10.58 -19.44
CA GLN A 404 22.06 -9.72 -19.24
C GLN A 404 23.13 -9.91 -20.33
N THR A 405 23.44 -11.15 -20.68
CA THR A 405 24.42 -11.46 -21.74
C THR A 405 23.94 -10.95 -23.10
N ILE A 406 22.68 -11.18 -23.45
CA ILE A 406 22.11 -10.71 -24.72
C ILE A 406 22.05 -9.17 -24.77
N GLY A 407 21.74 -8.51 -23.65
CA GLY A 407 21.77 -7.04 -23.57
C GLY A 407 23.15 -6.46 -23.87
N ILE A 408 24.21 -7.06 -23.31
CA ILE A 408 25.60 -6.61 -23.53
C ILE A 408 26.06 -6.96 -24.95
N VAL A 409 25.94 -8.22 -25.36
CA VAL A 409 26.41 -8.69 -26.68
C VAL A 409 25.60 -8.06 -27.79
N GLY A 410 24.25 -8.02 -27.66
CA GLY A 410 23.38 -7.39 -28.64
C GLY A 410 23.68 -5.89 -28.79
N GLY A 411 23.80 -5.15 -27.68
CA GLY A 411 24.13 -3.73 -27.70
C GLY A 411 25.49 -3.43 -28.34
N LEU A 412 26.52 -4.20 -27.99
CA LEU A 412 27.88 -4.01 -28.50
C LEU A 412 28.00 -4.46 -29.99
N VAL A 413 27.61 -5.69 -30.29
CA VAL A 413 27.79 -6.28 -31.62
C VAL A 413 26.88 -5.60 -32.65
N ILE A 414 25.61 -5.38 -32.31
CA ILE A 414 24.67 -4.72 -33.23
C ILE A 414 25.05 -3.24 -33.38
N GLY A 415 25.43 -2.55 -32.30
CA GLY A 415 25.85 -1.16 -32.33
C GLY A 415 27.07 -0.95 -33.23
N ASP A 416 28.12 -1.77 -33.05
CA ASP A 416 29.33 -1.70 -33.88
C ASP A 416 29.05 -2.08 -35.36
N ALA A 417 28.29 -3.14 -35.60
CA ALA A 417 27.94 -3.59 -36.93
C ALA A 417 27.14 -2.54 -37.73
N ILE A 418 26.16 -1.87 -37.11
CA ILE A 418 25.33 -0.84 -37.74
C ILE A 418 26.17 0.38 -38.14
N VAL A 419 27.10 0.78 -37.26
CA VAL A 419 28.02 1.90 -37.55
C VAL A 419 29.03 1.51 -38.61
N SER A 420 29.66 0.33 -38.52
CA SER A 420 30.63 -0.17 -39.51
C SER A 420 30.01 -0.37 -40.88
N ALA A 421 28.73 -0.70 -40.96
CA ALA A 421 27.96 -0.79 -42.19
C ALA A 421 27.57 0.59 -42.76
N GLY A 422 27.86 1.70 -42.10
CA GLY A 422 27.48 3.05 -42.51
C GLY A 422 25.97 3.31 -42.53
N LEU A 423 25.21 2.56 -41.73
CA LEU A 423 23.75 2.70 -41.65
C LEU A 423 23.32 3.81 -40.66
N VAL A 424 24.16 4.09 -39.68
CA VAL A 424 23.89 5.07 -38.62
C VAL A 424 25.17 5.84 -38.29
N SER A 425 25.06 7.11 -37.93
CA SER A 425 26.19 7.95 -37.52
C SER A 425 26.65 7.64 -36.07
N ASN A 426 27.94 7.81 -35.83
CA ASN A 426 28.53 7.70 -34.52
C ASN A 426 27.83 8.63 -33.48
N LEU A 427 27.44 9.84 -33.90
CA LEU A 427 26.76 10.80 -33.06
C LEU A 427 25.37 10.31 -32.65
N MET A 428 24.64 9.69 -33.59
CA MET A 428 23.32 9.13 -33.30
C MET A 428 23.40 8.01 -32.29
N VAL A 429 24.40 7.14 -32.34
CA VAL A 429 24.62 6.08 -31.33
C VAL A 429 24.81 6.69 -29.94
N ILE A 430 25.59 7.77 -29.81
CA ILE A 430 25.78 8.48 -28.55
C ILE A 430 24.45 9.07 -28.05
N VAL A 431 23.68 9.72 -28.90
CA VAL A 431 22.37 10.30 -28.57
C VAL A 431 21.41 9.23 -28.06
N VAL A 432 21.29 8.11 -28.76
CA VAL A 432 20.40 7.01 -28.39
C VAL A 432 20.87 6.32 -27.10
N ALA A 433 22.17 6.09 -26.94
CA ALA A 433 22.72 5.53 -25.70
C ALA A 433 22.43 6.42 -24.49
N PHE A 434 22.65 7.73 -24.59
CA PHE A 434 22.34 8.69 -23.53
C PHE A 434 20.84 8.73 -23.22
N THR A 435 20.00 8.67 -24.26
CA THR A 435 18.55 8.63 -24.14
C THR A 435 18.07 7.37 -23.41
N ALA A 436 18.65 6.22 -23.77
CA ALA A 436 18.35 4.94 -23.11
C ALA A 436 18.74 4.97 -21.61
N ILE A 437 19.96 5.44 -21.29
CA ILE A 437 20.42 5.60 -19.90
C ILE A 437 19.49 6.55 -19.14
N SER A 438 19.12 7.69 -19.76
CA SER A 438 18.21 8.67 -19.16
C SER A 438 16.85 8.08 -18.84
N SER A 439 16.33 7.18 -19.67
CA SER A 439 15.05 6.51 -19.40
C SER A 439 15.10 5.59 -18.18
N PHE A 440 16.23 4.93 -17.90
CA PHE A 440 16.38 4.08 -16.71
C PHE A 440 16.43 4.86 -15.37
N VAL A 441 16.72 6.14 -15.42
CA VAL A 441 16.72 7.00 -14.21
C VAL A 441 15.30 7.28 -13.72
N VAL A 442 14.28 7.11 -14.58
CA VAL A 442 12.87 7.27 -14.20
C VAL A 442 12.42 6.08 -13.34
N PRO A 443 11.96 6.32 -12.10
CA PRO A 443 11.78 5.25 -11.12
C PRO A 443 10.52 4.40 -11.35
N SER A 444 9.48 4.95 -11.98
CA SER A 444 8.24 4.22 -12.27
C SER A 444 8.35 3.50 -13.61
N VAL A 445 8.11 2.20 -13.61
CA VAL A 445 8.12 1.35 -14.82
C VAL A 445 7.04 1.81 -15.80
N GLU A 446 5.84 2.15 -15.30
CA GLU A 446 4.72 2.59 -16.13
C GLU A 446 5.01 3.95 -16.78
N LEU A 447 5.48 4.94 -15.99
CA LEU A 447 5.86 6.25 -16.52
C LEU A 447 7.03 6.13 -17.51
N ASN A 448 8.01 5.26 -17.25
CA ASN A 448 9.11 5.01 -18.17
C ASN A 448 8.61 4.48 -19.51
N SER A 449 7.65 3.56 -19.53
CA SER A 449 7.02 3.05 -20.76
C SER A 449 6.31 4.14 -21.54
N THR A 450 5.60 5.03 -20.83
CA THR A 450 4.95 6.21 -21.43
C THR A 450 5.97 7.15 -22.09
N ILE A 451 7.08 7.47 -21.39
CA ILE A 451 8.14 8.36 -21.90
C ILE A 451 8.75 7.79 -23.18
N ARG A 452 9.01 6.48 -23.22
CA ARG A 452 9.53 5.80 -24.41
C ARG A 452 8.58 5.89 -25.60
N LEU A 453 7.28 5.70 -25.35
CA LEU A 453 6.26 5.83 -26.38
C LEU A 453 6.19 7.27 -26.93
N LEU A 454 6.22 8.28 -26.05
CA LEU A 454 6.16 9.70 -26.42
C LEU A 454 7.35 10.16 -27.29
N ARG A 455 8.49 9.53 -27.19
CA ARG A 455 9.69 9.84 -27.98
C ARG A 455 9.41 9.78 -29.48
N PHE A 456 8.66 8.77 -29.94
CA PHE A 456 8.38 8.59 -31.39
C PHE A 456 7.57 9.73 -32.01
N PRO A 457 6.44 10.19 -31.44
CA PRO A 457 5.75 11.39 -31.94
C PRO A 457 6.63 12.64 -31.98
N PHE A 458 7.48 12.84 -30.94
CA PHE A 458 8.39 13.99 -30.92
C PHE A 458 9.45 13.93 -32.02
N MET A 459 10.04 12.75 -32.31
CA MET A 459 10.96 12.56 -33.41
C MET A 459 10.28 12.85 -34.76
N PHE A 460 9.05 12.40 -34.93
CA PHE A 460 8.28 12.64 -36.14
C PHE A 460 7.98 14.13 -36.33
N LEU A 461 7.50 14.85 -35.32
CA LEU A 461 7.25 16.28 -35.35
C LEU A 461 8.53 17.08 -35.61
N ALA A 462 9.64 16.68 -35.00
CA ALA A 462 10.95 17.29 -35.22
C ALA A 462 11.44 17.11 -36.66
N SER A 463 11.17 15.98 -37.28
CA SER A 463 11.51 15.71 -38.69
C SER A 463 10.69 16.53 -39.68
N LEU A 464 9.46 16.92 -39.33
CA LEU A 464 8.60 17.74 -40.19
C LEU A 464 8.86 19.25 -40.03
N PHE A 465 9.04 19.72 -38.78
CA PHE A 465 9.04 21.14 -38.49
C PHE A 465 10.27 21.61 -37.69
N GLY A 466 11.26 20.75 -37.49
CA GLY A 466 12.43 21.11 -36.67
C GLY A 466 12.08 21.45 -35.24
N PHE A 467 12.65 22.52 -34.69
CA PHE A 467 12.36 23.02 -33.36
C PHE A 467 10.90 23.43 -33.16
N TYR A 468 10.25 23.98 -34.19
CA TYR A 468 8.81 24.29 -34.10
C TYR A 468 7.96 23.04 -33.84
N GLY A 469 8.35 21.90 -34.43
CA GLY A 469 7.68 20.62 -34.17
C GLY A 469 7.79 20.18 -32.70
N ILE A 470 8.96 20.36 -32.10
CA ILE A 470 9.17 20.06 -30.66
C ILE A 470 8.30 20.96 -29.80
N VAL A 471 8.20 22.25 -30.10
CA VAL A 471 7.36 23.20 -29.38
C VAL A 471 5.89 22.83 -29.48
N ILE A 472 5.40 22.52 -30.67
CA ILE A 472 4.01 22.09 -30.92
C ILE A 472 3.73 20.80 -30.13
N GLY A 473 4.62 19.80 -30.22
CA GLY A 473 4.47 18.55 -29.48
C GLY A 473 4.43 18.76 -27.96
N THR A 474 5.30 19.65 -27.44
CA THR A 474 5.32 20.02 -26.03
C THR A 474 4.02 20.71 -25.60
N PHE A 475 3.48 21.59 -26.41
CA PHE A 475 2.21 22.26 -26.15
C PHE A 475 1.06 21.23 -26.09
N ILE A 476 0.98 20.31 -27.04
CA ILE A 476 -0.02 19.23 -27.06
C ILE A 476 0.11 18.37 -25.80
N LEU A 477 1.33 17.99 -25.43
CA LEU A 477 1.61 17.18 -24.24
C LEU A 477 1.16 17.89 -22.95
N VAL A 478 1.48 19.18 -22.81
CA VAL A 478 1.08 19.98 -21.64
C VAL A 478 -0.45 20.09 -21.57
N VAL A 479 -1.13 20.39 -22.67
CA VAL A 479 -2.60 20.45 -22.72
C VAL A 479 -3.21 19.10 -22.34
N HIS A 480 -2.65 17.98 -22.80
CA HIS A 480 -3.11 16.64 -22.42
C HIS A 480 -2.96 16.41 -20.90
N LEU A 481 -1.79 16.72 -20.32
CA LEU A 481 -1.55 16.56 -18.88
C LEU A 481 -2.44 17.44 -18.01
N LEU A 482 -2.80 18.63 -18.49
CA LEU A 482 -3.71 19.55 -17.80
C LEU A 482 -5.15 19.05 -17.77
N ASN A 483 -5.57 18.32 -18.80
CA ASN A 483 -6.91 17.75 -18.92
C ASN A 483 -7.03 16.37 -18.22
N LEU A 484 -5.90 15.78 -17.85
CA LEU A 484 -5.89 14.47 -17.21
C LEU A 484 -6.26 14.58 -15.73
N SER A 485 -7.03 13.62 -15.25
CA SER A 485 -7.37 13.48 -13.83
C SER A 485 -7.07 12.06 -13.34
N SER A 486 -6.92 11.91 -12.04
CA SER A 486 -6.83 10.64 -11.34
C SER A 486 -7.93 10.60 -10.28
N LEU A 487 -8.89 9.70 -10.41
CA LEU A 487 -10.07 9.61 -9.54
C LEU A 487 -10.72 10.99 -9.31
N LYS A 488 -10.92 11.74 -10.41
CA LYS A 488 -11.49 13.11 -10.46
C LYS A 488 -10.63 14.20 -9.81
N ARG A 489 -9.37 13.93 -9.47
CA ARG A 489 -8.42 14.93 -8.98
C ARG A 489 -7.45 15.37 -10.09
N PRO A 490 -7.04 16.65 -10.14
CA PRO A 490 -6.14 17.13 -11.18
C PRO A 490 -4.81 16.37 -11.17
N TYR A 491 -4.46 15.76 -12.29
CA TYR A 491 -3.24 14.94 -12.42
C TYR A 491 -1.96 15.77 -12.37
N PHE A 492 -1.99 17.02 -12.91
CA PHE A 492 -0.83 17.88 -12.99
C PHE A 492 -0.68 18.83 -11.78
N SER A 493 -1.34 18.50 -10.67
CA SER A 493 -1.13 19.20 -9.39
C SER A 493 0.30 18.93 -8.88
N PRO A 494 1.01 19.96 -8.28
CA PRO A 494 0.57 21.29 -7.88
C PRO A 494 0.87 22.41 -8.90
N ILE A 495 1.12 22.07 -10.17
CA ILE A 495 1.29 23.10 -11.20
C ILE A 495 -0.09 23.73 -11.52
N VAL A 496 -1.11 22.89 -11.60
CA VAL A 496 -2.48 23.35 -11.75
C VAL A 496 -3.40 22.57 -10.77
N PRO A 497 -4.04 23.27 -9.80
CA PRO A 497 -3.89 24.69 -9.48
C PRO A 497 -2.47 25.06 -9.01
N PHE A 498 -2.04 26.30 -9.29
CA PHE A 498 -0.68 26.75 -9.01
C PHE A 498 -0.41 26.89 -7.50
N ASP A 499 0.41 26.00 -6.96
CA ASP A 499 0.92 26.06 -5.59
C ASP A 499 2.46 26.09 -5.57
N PRO A 500 3.07 27.29 -5.38
CA PRO A 500 4.53 27.42 -5.38
C PRO A 500 5.20 26.67 -4.24
N LYS A 501 4.50 26.46 -3.12
CA LYS A 501 5.03 25.69 -1.98
C LYS A 501 5.04 24.19 -2.33
N GLY A 502 4.01 23.70 -3.00
CA GLY A 502 3.92 22.35 -3.52
C GLY A 502 4.99 22.05 -4.57
N ILE A 503 5.16 22.94 -5.55
CA ILE A 503 6.19 22.82 -6.59
C ILE A 503 7.60 22.77 -5.96
N SER A 504 7.89 23.66 -5.00
CA SER A 504 9.17 23.62 -4.28
C SER A 504 9.42 22.29 -3.57
N LYS A 505 8.38 21.60 -3.06
CA LYS A 505 8.52 20.28 -2.40
C LYS A 505 8.83 19.15 -3.38
N ILE A 506 8.43 19.27 -4.65
CA ILE A 506 8.72 18.27 -5.67
C ILE A 506 10.22 18.23 -5.97
N PHE A 507 10.80 19.38 -6.26
CA PHE A 507 12.20 19.49 -6.69
C PHE A 507 13.19 19.60 -5.53
N LEU A 508 12.79 20.27 -4.43
CA LEU A 508 13.66 20.52 -3.29
C LEU A 508 13.22 19.69 -2.08
N ARG A 509 14.09 18.83 -1.61
CA ARG A 509 13.86 18.12 -0.35
C ARG A 509 14.01 19.08 0.83
N LYS A 510 12.98 19.17 1.69
CA LYS A 510 13.03 19.91 2.96
C LYS A 510 13.38 18.96 4.11
N PRO A 511 14.11 19.43 5.15
CA PRO A 511 14.37 18.64 6.34
C PRO A 511 13.06 18.25 7.04
N ASN A 512 12.95 17.00 7.52
CA ASN A 512 11.72 16.46 8.11
C ASN A 512 11.20 17.27 9.31
N TYR A 513 12.10 17.88 10.11
CA TYR A 513 11.70 18.72 11.25
C TYR A 513 11.01 20.05 10.85
N LYS A 514 11.18 20.51 9.59
CA LYS A 514 10.47 21.67 9.04
C LYS A 514 9.16 21.32 8.35
N THR A 515 8.90 20.04 8.14
CA THR A 515 7.67 19.55 7.53
C THR A 515 6.62 19.30 8.61
N LYS A 516 6.20 20.37 9.32
CA LYS A 516 5.02 20.31 10.19
C LYS A 516 3.80 20.00 9.30
N LYS A 517 3.11 18.89 9.56
CA LYS A 517 1.94 18.37 8.84
C LYS A 517 2.10 18.46 7.32
N GLN A 518 2.27 17.33 6.68
CA GLN A 518 2.02 17.23 5.25
C GLN A 518 0.57 17.66 5.04
N VAL A 519 0.39 18.90 4.58
CA VAL A 519 -0.87 19.28 3.96
C VAL A 519 -0.86 18.53 2.66
N THR A 520 -1.59 17.44 2.64
CA THR A 520 -1.83 16.66 1.44
C THR A 520 -2.50 17.59 0.45
N SER A 521 -2.03 17.63 -0.78
CA SER A 521 -2.67 18.36 -1.87
C SER A 521 -4.12 17.90 -2.12
N PHE A 522 -4.57 16.87 -1.41
CA PHE A 522 -5.88 16.23 -1.51
C PHE A 522 -6.69 16.28 -0.22
N SER A 523 -6.15 16.75 0.92
CA SER A 523 -6.96 16.97 2.11
C SER A 523 -7.94 18.12 1.85
N PRO A 524 -9.25 17.97 2.12
CA PRO A 524 -10.13 19.12 2.19
C PRO A 524 -9.52 20.10 3.19
N GLN A 525 -9.36 21.36 2.79
CA GLN A 525 -8.97 22.42 3.71
C GLN A 525 -9.93 22.33 4.91
N LYS A 526 -9.41 21.92 6.06
CA LYS A 526 -10.07 22.27 7.31
C LYS A 526 -10.07 23.79 7.33
N ASP A 527 -11.24 24.36 7.12
CA ASP A 527 -11.48 25.76 7.40
C ASP A 527 -10.87 26.05 8.77
N ASP A 528 -9.80 26.82 8.79
CA ASP A 528 -9.30 27.48 9.99
C ASP A 528 -10.36 28.52 10.40
N LYS A 529 -11.43 28.04 11.03
CA LYS A 529 -12.35 28.87 11.80
C LYS A 529 -12.07 28.58 13.27
N ALA A 530 -11.46 29.57 13.87
CA ALA A 530 -11.28 30.01 15.24
C ALA A 530 -9.87 29.95 15.75
#